data_a8c6275d434a13a9800dc76b2a113592
#
_entry.id   a8c6275d434a13a9800dc76b2a113592
#
_cell.length_a   1.000
_cell.length_b   1.000
_cell.length_c   1.000
_cell.angle_alpha   90.00
_cell.angle_beta   90.00
_cell.angle_gamma   90.00
#
_symmetry.space_group_name_H-M   'P 1'
#
loop_
_entity.id
_entity.type
_entity.pdbx_description
1 polymer ?
#
loop_
_entity_poly.entity_id
_entity_poly.type
_entity_poly.pdbx_seq_one_letter_code
_entity_poly.pdbx_strand_id
1 'polypeptide(L)'
;MPRVLRIINRLNLGGITYNVTYLTKFMQPEFETILVSGVKTEDEESSEFILDQYGIKPNYIREMKREINFSSDRKAYNELKSLIQKFRPDIVHTHAAKAGTLGRLAAFSCNVPVVVHTFHGHVFHSYFSPLKTKLFIGIERYLAKKSSAIVTISELQKHEICNVFKVSAPEKTHIIPLGFDLSRFRENTGDKRSAFRQMYKIPDDVIAIGIIGRFAAIKNHSFFLEAMQSVINRTSQKVIAVLIGDGEER
;
A
#
# COMPACT_ATOMS: atom_id res chain seq x y z
N MET A 1 -1.50 17.57 -21.97
CA MET A 1 -1.60 16.32 -21.17
C MET A 1 -1.38 16.68 -19.71
N PRO A 2 -2.32 16.38 -18.81
CA PRO A 2 -2.14 16.70 -17.39
C PRO A 2 -0.97 15.93 -16.78
N ARG A 3 -0.23 16.60 -15.89
CA ARG A 3 0.97 16.04 -15.24
C ARG A 3 0.66 15.62 -13.80
N VAL A 4 0.99 14.38 -13.47
CA VAL A 4 0.78 13.78 -12.14
C VAL A 4 2.11 13.53 -11.46
N LEU A 5 2.31 14.11 -10.28
CA LEU A 5 3.39 13.72 -9.38
C LEU A 5 2.83 12.76 -8.34
N ARG A 6 3.21 11.48 -8.44
CA ARG A 6 2.78 10.43 -7.51
C ARG A 6 3.84 10.18 -6.46
N ILE A 7 3.49 10.24 -5.19
CA ILE A 7 4.43 10.20 -4.07
C ILE A 7 4.08 9.05 -3.13
N ILE A 8 5.05 8.16 -2.90
CA ILE A 8 4.95 7.04 -1.96
C ILE A 8 6.13 7.05 -0.98
N ASN A 9 5.93 6.52 0.22
CA ASN A 9 6.98 6.54 1.24
C ASN A 9 8.20 5.68 0.85
N ARG A 10 7.98 4.48 0.33
CA ARG A 10 9.01 3.55 -0.16
C ARG A 10 8.41 2.41 -0.97
N LEU A 11 9.25 1.80 -1.80
CA LEU A 11 8.90 0.67 -2.66
C LEU A 11 9.32 -0.65 -2.00
N ASN A 12 8.68 -0.97 -0.87
CA ASN A 12 8.82 -2.26 -0.23
C ASN A 12 7.79 -3.25 -0.76
N LEU A 13 8.04 -4.54 -0.57
CA LEU A 13 7.15 -5.60 -1.05
C LEU A 13 5.77 -5.48 -0.40
N GLY A 14 4.74 -5.26 -1.22
CA GLY A 14 3.36 -5.10 -0.74
C GLY A 14 2.41 -4.51 -1.76
N GLY A 15 1.12 -4.54 -1.44
CA GLY A 15 0.04 -4.12 -2.34
C GLY A 15 0.10 -2.66 -2.77
N ILE A 16 0.70 -1.78 -1.97
CA ILE A 16 0.81 -0.35 -2.29
C ILE A 16 1.72 -0.15 -3.51
N THR A 17 2.85 -0.87 -3.58
CA THR A 17 3.76 -0.79 -4.74
C THR A 17 3.09 -1.22 -6.03
N TYR A 18 2.33 -2.31 -6.02
CA TYR A 18 1.51 -2.72 -7.18
C TYR A 18 0.54 -1.61 -7.59
N ASN A 19 -0.18 -1.02 -6.64
CA ASN A 19 -1.15 0.03 -6.93
C ASN A 19 -0.51 1.26 -7.58
N VAL A 20 0.58 1.79 -7.01
CA VAL A 20 1.24 2.99 -7.58
C VAL A 20 1.88 2.70 -8.93
N THR A 21 2.40 1.49 -9.13
CA THR A 21 2.95 1.03 -10.41
C THR A 21 1.84 0.98 -11.47
N TYR A 22 0.73 0.32 -11.18
CA TYR A 22 -0.39 0.20 -12.11
C TYR A 22 -1.03 1.55 -12.44
N LEU A 23 -1.26 2.40 -11.45
CA LEU A 23 -1.74 3.76 -11.69
C LEU A 23 -0.76 4.58 -12.52
N THR A 24 0.56 4.39 -12.36
CA THR A 24 1.56 5.09 -13.16
C THR A 24 1.58 4.58 -14.59
N LYS A 25 1.42 3.28 -14.80
CA LYS A 25 1.45 2.64 -16.12
C LYS A 25 0.16 2.85 -16.89
N PHE A 26 -0.97 2.51 -16.27
CA PHE A 26 -2.26 2.40 -16.98
C PHE A 26 -3.03 3.72 -17.09
N MET A 27 -2.54 4.80 -16.47
CA MET A 27 -3.04 6.15 -16.73
C MET A 27 -2.34 6.83 -17.92
N GLN A 28 -1.37 6.18 -18.55
CA GLN A 28 -0.79 6.62 -19.81
C GLN A 28 -1.66 6.14 -20.98
N PRO A 29 -1.76 6.88 -22.10
CA PRO A 29 -1.09 8.16 -22.35
C PRO A 29 -1.84 9.40 -21.85
N GLU A 30 -2.99 9.27 -21.20
CA GLU A 30 -3.83 10.40 -20.79
C GLU A 30 -3.15 11.33 -19.78
N PHE A 31 -2.24 10.77 -18.96
CA PHE A 31 -1.50 11.50 -17.94
C PHE A 31 0.00 11.25 -18.05
N GLU A 32 0.80 12.33 -18.03
CA GLU A 32 2.24 12.25 -17.82
C GLU A 32 2.52 12.10 -16.31
N THR A 33 3.07 10.96 -15.89
CA THR A 33 3.27 10.67 -14.47
C THR A 33 4.74 10.49 -14.11
N ILE A 34 5.18 11.20 -13.07
CA ILE A 34 6.44 10.93 -12.36
C ILE A 34 6.10 10.25 -11.02
N LEU A 35 6.75 9.09 -10.78
CA LEU A 35 6.70 8.40 -9.50
C LEU A 35 7.88 8.82 -8.62
N VAL A 36 7.59 9.23 -7.38
CA VAL A 36 8.57 9.61 -6.37
C VAL A 36 8.47 8.66 -5.19
N SER A 37 9.59 8.16 -4.73
CA SER A 37 9.68 7.27 -3.57
C SER A 37 10.81 7.67 -2.63
N GLY A 38 10.65 7.39 -1.35
CA GLY A 38 11.79 7.27 -0.44
C GLY A 38 12.54 5.95 -0.67
N VAL A 39 13.69 5.82 -0.04
CA VAL A 39 14.47 4.59 -0.09
C VAL A 39 13.97 3.59 0.95
N LYS A 40 14.03 2.30 0.61
CA LYS A 40 13.78 1.21 1.56
C LYS A 40 14.92 1.09 2.57
N THR A 41 14.67 0.47 3.71
CA THR A 41 15.71 0.06 4.67
C THR A 41 16.38 -1.25 4.21
N GLU A 42 17.55 -1.59 4.76
CA GLU A 42 18.32 -2.77 4.34
C GLU A 42 17.61 -4.08 4.64
N ASP A 43 16.82 -4.09 5.71
CA ASP A 43 15.99 -5.23 6.17
C ASP A 43 14.70 -5.44 5.35
N GLU A 44 14.36 -4.52 4.44
CA GLU A 44 13.16 -4.61 3.62
C GLU A 44 13.44 -5.23 2.25
N GLU A 45 12.59 -6.17 1.84
CA GLU A 45 12.63 -6.69 0.47
C GLU A 45 12.24 -5.63 -0.55
N SER A 46 12.99 -5.57 -1.64
CA SER A 46 12.70 -4.66 -2.75
C SER A 46 11.54 -5.16 -3.60
N SER A 47 10.69 -4.25 -4.00
CA SER A 47 9.65 -4.50 -5.00
C SER A 47 9.91 -3.76 -6.31
N GLU A 48 11.15 -3.33 -6.55
CA GLU A 48 11.53 -2.65 -7.80
C GLU A 48 11.29 -3.50 -9.04
N PHE A 49 11.39 -4.84 -8.91
CA PHE A 49 11.05 -5.76 -9.99
C PHE A 49 9.64 -5.56 -10.56
N ILE A 50 8.70 -5.04 -9.75
CA ILE A 50 7.34 -4.73 -10.21
C ILE A 50 7.35 -3.53 -11.15
N LEU A 51 8.16 -2.51 -10.83
CA LEU A 51 8.30 -1.32 -11.67
C LEU A 51 9.06 -1.63 -12.95
N ASP A 52 10.11 -2.46 -12.85
CA ASP A 52 10.95 -2.87 -13.97
C ASP A 52 10.12 -3.59 -15.06
N GLN A 53 9.16 -4.43 -14.67
CA GLN A 53 8.23 -5.09 -15.59
C GLN A 53 7.47 -4.11 -16.49
N TYR A 54 7.26 -2.87 -16.04
CA TYR A 54 6.53 -1.82 -16.75
C TYR A 54 7.42 -0.68 -17.23
N GLY A 55 8.74 -0.81 -17.07
CA GLY A 55 9.73 0.21 -17.48
C GLY A 55 9.62 1.52 -16.70
N ILE A 56 9.11 1.49 -15.45
CA ILE A 56 8.92 2.66 -14.61
C ILE A 56 10.18 2.89 -13.78
N LYS A 57 10.80 4.07 -13.92
CA LYS A 57 11.95 4.50 -13.12
C LYS A 57 11.49 5.55 -12.10
N PRO A 58 11.47 5.24 -10.79
CA PRO A 58 11.09 6.20 -9.78
C PRO A 58 12.20 7.22 -9.50
N ASN A 59 11.81 8.43 -9.10
CA ASN A 59 12.72 9.41 -8.52
C ASN A 59 12.84 9.17 -7.01
N TYR A 60 14.05 8.92 -6.52
CA TYR A 60 14.28 8.64 -5.11
C TYR A 60 14.62 9.89 -4.32
N ILE A 61 13.94 10.10 -3.20
CA ILE A 61 14.27 11.08 -2.16
C ILE A 61 14.86 10.33 -0.97
N ARG A 62 16.18 10.38 -0.82
CA ARG A 62 16.92 9.62 0.21
C ARG A 62 16.50 9.95 1.63
N GLU A 63 16.12 11.19 1.88
CA GLU A 63 15.75 11.68 3.19
C GLU A 63 14.28 11.35 3.58
N MET A 64 13.48 10.83 2.66
CA MET A 64 12.11 10.37 2.93
C MET A 64 12.12 8.95 3.52
N LYS A 65 12.63 8.84 4.77
CA LYS A 65 12.75 7.58 5.52
C LYS A 65 11.46 7.24 6.27
N ARG A 66 11.37 6.01 6.80
CA ARG A 66 10.21 5.55 7.57
C ARG A 66 10.04 6.31 8.89
N GLU A 67 11.14 6.43 9.63
CA GLU A 67 11.14 7.08 10.95
C GLU A 67 10.85 8.58 10.81
N ILE A 68 10.21 9.13 11.84
CA ILE A 68 9.99 10.57 11.95
C ILE A 68 11.28 11.20 12.46
N ASN A 69 11.89 12.03 11.62
CA ASN A 69 13.09 12.79 11.95
C ASN A 69 12.98 14.19 11.35
N PHE A 70 12.95 15.21 12.21
CA PHE A 70 12.69 16.58 11.78
C PHE A 70 13.69 17.09 10.73
N SER A 71 14.97 16.77 10.88
CA SER A 71 16.01 17.22 9.93
C SER A 71 15.84 16.56 8.56
N SER A 72 15.71 15.21 8.53
CA SER A 72 15.49 14.46 7.29
C SER A 72 14.17 14.84 6.64
N ASP A 73 13.11 15.00 7.44
CA ASP A 73 11.78 15.35 6.93
C ASP A 73 11.75 16.74 6.30
N ARG A 74 12.49 17.70 6.88
CA ARG A 74 12.66 19.04 6.29
C ARG A 74 13.41 18.98 4.96
N LYS A 75 14.47 18.17 4.86
CA LYS A 75 15.20 17.98 3.59
C LYS A 75 14.30 17.33 2.54
N ALA A 76 13.61 16.23 2.88
CA ALA A 76 12.67 15.56 1.99
C ALA A 76 11.54 16.51 1.51
N TYR A 77 11.01 17.34 2.41
CA TYR A 77 10.03 18.36 2.05
C TYR A 77 10.59 19.38 1.05
N ASN A 78 11.82 19.86 1.24
CA ASN A 78 12.44 20.81 0.32
C ASN A 78 12.74 20.18 -1.05
N GLU A 79 13.18 18.91 -1.09
CA GLU A 79 13.37 18.18 -2.34
C GLU A 79 12.04 17.99 -3.09
N LEU A 80 10.96 17.63 -2.38
CA LEU A 80 9.62 17.55 -2.96
C LEU A 80 9.16 18.89 -3.53
N LYS A 81 9.39 20.00 -2.82
CA LYS A 81 9.08 21.34 -3.35
C LYS A 81 9.85 21.65 -4.61
N SER A 82 11.15 21.40 -4.62
CA SER A 82 12.00 21.63 -5.79
C SER A 82 11.51 20.81 -7.00
N LEU A 83 11.15 19.53 -6.76
CA LEU A 83 10.62 18.67 -7.81
C LEU A 83 9.26 19.17 -8.33
N ILE A 84 8.36 19.59 -7.45
CA ILE A 84 7.06 20.16 -7.82
C ILE A 84 7.27 21.44 -8.66
N GLN A 85 8.16 22.34 -8.26
CA GLN A 85 8.45 23.58 -8.99
C GLN A 85 9.05 23.32 -10.38
N LYS A 86 9.91 22.29 -10.49
CA LYS A 86 10.54 21.88 -11.76
C LYS A 86 9.55 21.18 -12.69
N PHE A 87 8.83 20.20 -12.17
CA PHE A 87 7.90 19.37 -12.96
C PHE A 87 6.58 20.08 -13.24
N ARG A 88 6.16 21.01 -12.36
CA ARG A 88 4.89 21.75 -12.43
C ARG A 88 3.68 20.82 -12.64
N PRO A 89 3.44 19.89 -11.70
CA PRO A 89 2.33 18.97 -11.81
C PRO A 89 0.99 19.69 -11.70
N ASP A 90 0.00 19.25 -12.47
CA ASP A 90 -1.40 19.65 -12.32
C ASP A 90 -2.03 18.92 -11.12
N ILE A 91 -1.53 17.70 -10.84
CA ILE A 91 -2.03 16.83 -9.79
C ILE A 91 -0.86 16.31 -8.96
N VAL A 92 -0.94 16.45 -7.63
CA VAL A 92 -0.11 15.69 -6.68
C VAL A 92 -0.95 14.60 -6.04
N HIS A 93 -0.57 13.35 -6.26
CA HIS A 93 -1.24 12.18 -5.69
C HIS A 93 -0.33 11.47 -4.69
N THR A 94 -0.70 11.47 -3.43
CA THR A 94 0.11 10.93 -2.34
C THR A 94 -0.44 9.63 -1.78
N HIS A 95 0.46 8.75 -1.33
CA HIS A 95 0.14 7.44 -0.74
C HIS A 95 0.94 7.24 0.55
N ALA A 96 0.35 6.55 1.53
CA ALA A 96 0.90 6.30 2.87
C ALA A 96 1.09 7.57 3.74
N ALA A 97 1.17 7.38 5.07
CA ALA A 97 1.04 8.47 6.03
C ALA A 97 2.13 9.55 5.90
N LYS A 98 3.42 9.17 5.95
CA LYS A 98 4.53 10.14 5.95
C LYS A 98 4.69 10.84 4.61
N ALA A 99 4.74 10.08 3.50
CA ALA A 99 4.77 10.66 2.16
C ALA A 99 3.50 11.48 1.88
N GLY A 100 2.35 11.03 2.41
CA GLY A 100 1.10 11.75 2.40
C GLY A 100 1.19 13.11 3.09
N THR A 101 1.82 13.18 4.26
CA THR A 101 1.99 14.44 5.00
C THR A 101 2.94 15.38 4.27
N LEU A 102 4.17 14.93 3.98
CA LEU A 102 5.20 15.77 3.36
C LEU A 102 4.80 16.21 1.94
N GLY A 103 4.25 15.28 1.15
CA GLY A 103 3.84 15.55 -0.23
C GLY A 103 2.68 16.53 -0.32
N ARG A 104 1.64 16.38 0.53
CA ARG A 104 0.52 17.33 0.57
C ARG A 104 0.95 18.72 1.03
N LEU A 105 1.78 18.81 2.08
CA LEU A 105 2.32 20.10 2.54
C LEU A 105 3.15 20.79 1.45
N ALA A 106 4.02 20.05 0.74
CA ALA A 106 4.80 20.58 -0.36
C ALA A 106 3.90 21.05 -1.51
N ALA A 107 2.89 20.25 -1.87
CA ALA A 107 1.92 20.61 -2.91
C ALA A 107 1.14 21.88 -2.56
N PHE A 108 0.65 22.01 -1.33
CA PHE A 108 -0.06 23.22 -0.88
C PHE A 108 0.85 24.45 -0.91
N SER A 109 2.13 24.32 -0.49
CA SER A 109 3.08 25.45 -0.51
C SER A 109 3.49 25.87 -1.92
N CYS A 110 3.29 25.01 -2.91
CA CYS A 110 3.53 25.30 -4.32
C CYS A 110 2.26 25.62 -5.11
N ASN A 111 1.10 25.75 -4.43
CA ASN A 111 -0.21 26.03 -5.05
C ASN A 111 -0.56 25.04 -6.17
N VAL A 112 -0.29 23.74 -5.98
CA VAL A 112 -0.69 22.70 -6.94
C VAL A 112 -2.21 22.65 -7.03
N PRO A 113 -2.80 22.71 -8.24
CA PRO A 113 -4.26 22.85 -8.41
C PRO A 113 -5.06 21.70 -7.79
N VAL A 114 -4.59 20.46 -7.98
CA VAL A 114 -5.30 19.26 -7.51
C VAL A 114 -4.38 18.42 -6.61
N VAL A 115 -4.83 18.19 -5.38
CA VAL A 115 -4.09 17.38 -4.40
C VAL A 115 -4.98 16.23 -3.93
N VAL A 116 -4.55 14.99 -4.20
CA VAL A 116 -5.28 13.76 -3.87
C VAL A 116 -4.45 12.92 -2.90
N HIS A 117 -5.11 12.26 -1.96
CA HIS A 117 -4.47 11.30 -1.08
C HIS A 117 -5.23 9.98 -1.03
N THR A 118 -4.52 8.86 -1.19
CA THR A 118 -5.10 7.51 -1.02
C THR A 118 -4.66 6.90 0.31
N PHE A 119 -5.64 6.53 1.12
CA PHE A 119 -5.44 5.66 2.27
C PHE A 119 -5.41 4.19 1.81
N HIS A 120 -4.30 3.48 2.08
CA HIS A 120 -4.18 2.02 1.88
C HIS A 120 -4.39 1.22 3.17
N GLY A 121 -4.61 1.90 4.24
CA GLY A 121 -4.76 1.52 5.62
C GLY A 121 -4.49 2.76 6.46
N HIS A 122 -4.81 2.72 7.73
CA HIS A 122 -4.52 3.81 8.64
C HIS A 122 -4.03 3.28 9.99
N VAL A 123 -3.30 4.12 10.70
CA VAL A 123 -2.64 3.79 11.97
C VAL A 123 -3.44 4.23 13.19
N PHE A 124 -4.75 4.48 13.02
CA PHE A 124 -5.58 5.05 14.08
C PHE A 124 -6.09 4.01 15.10
N HIS A 125 -6.05 2.72 14.74
CA HIS A 125 -6.38 1.62 15.65
C HIS A 125 -5.11 1.09 16.32
N SER A 126 -4.98 1.30 17.62
CA SER A 126 -4.01 0.61 18.51
C SER A 126 -2.53 0.60 18.11
N TYR A 127 -2.12 1.43 17.14
CA TYR A 127 -0.74 1.48 16.66
C TYR A 127 0.14 2.39 17.52
N PHE A 128 -0.46 3.40 18.14
CA PHE A 128 0.22 4.40 18.95
C PHE A 128 -0.53 4.66 20.26
N SER A 129 0.13 5.34 21.19
CA SER A 129 -0.55 5.82 22.40
C SER A 129 -1.73 6.75 22.02
N PRO A 130 -2.77 6.86 22.87
CA PRO A 130 -3.96 7.66 22.59
C PRO A 130 -3.64 9.12 22.22
N LEU A 131 -2.64 9.72 22.87
CA LEU A 131 -2.22 11.09 22.60
C LEU A 131 -1.59 11.25 21.21
N LYS A 132 -0.69 10.32 20.83
CA LYS A 132 -0.10 10.30 19.49
C LYS A 132 -1.16 10.07 18.42
N THR A 133 -2.08 9.15 18.65
CA THR A 133 -3.20 8.88 17.72
C THR A 133 -4.04 10.13 17.50
N LYS A 134 -4.42 10.87 18.57
CA LYS A 134 -5.16 12.13 18.45
C LYS A 134 -4.39 13.18 17.64
N LEU A 135 -3.08 13.29 17.85
CA LEU A 135 -2.22 14.19 17.06
C LEU A 135 -2.23 13.84 15.58
N PHE A 136 -2.03 12.56 15.23
CA PHE A 136 -2.05 12.12 13.83
C PHE A 136 -3.42 12.32 13.18
N ILE A 137 -4.51 12.06 13.88
CA ILE A 137 -5.87 12.34 13.39
C ILE A 137 -6.03 13.86 13.15
N GLY A 138 -5.52 14.70 14.04
CA GLY A 138 -5.56 16.17 13.87
C GLY A 138 -4.80 16.63 12.63
N ILE A 139 -3.59 16.10 12.41
CA ILE A 139 -2.79 16.37 11.21
C ILE A 139 -3.54 15.92 9.95
N GLU A 140 -4.07 14.71 9.94
CA GLU A 140 -4.80 14.19 8.78
C GLU A 140 -6.07 14.99 8.48
N ARG A 141 -6.82 15.43 9.48
CA ARG A 141 -7.97 16.34 9.31
C ARG A 141 -7.58 17.64 8.62
N TYR A 142 -6.49 18.25 9.08
CA TYR A 142 -5.99 19.49 8.46
C TYR A 142 -5.61 19.28 6.99
N LEU A 143 -4.87 18.19 6.71
CA LEU A 143 -4.44 17.84 5.36
C LEU A 143 -5.62 17.49 4.46
N ALA A 144 -6.56 16.67 4.94
CA ALA A 144 -7.75 16.29 4.19
C ALA A 144 -8.65 17.50 3.87
N LYS A 145 -8.78 18.45 4.81
CA LYS A 145 -9.54 19.69 4.59
C LYS A 145 -9.00 20.47 3.38
N LYS A 146 -7.68 20.51 3.20
CA LYS A 146 -7.01 21.23 2.10
C LYS A 146 -6.88 20.41 0.82
N SER A 147 -6.96 19.09 0.89
CA SER A 147 -6.88 18.23 -0.29
C SER A 147 -8.13 18.37 -1.17
N SER A 148 -7.98 18.16 -2.47
CA SER A 148 -9.11 18.18 -3.43
C SER A 148 -9.99 16.94 -3.27
N ALA A 149 -9.39 15.76 -3.05
CA ALA A 149 -10.09 14.51 -2.81
C ALA A 149 -9.28 13.57 -1.91
N ILE A 150 -10.01 12.73 -1.18
CA ILE A 150 -9.47 11.59 -0.43
C ILE A 150 -9.97 10.31 -1.08
N VAL A 151 -9.09 9.34 -1.24
CA VAL A 151 -9.43 8.02 -1.78
C VAL A 151 -9.26 6.98 -0.70
N THR A 152 -10.25 6.10 -0.59
CA THR A 152 -10.25 4.90 0.25
C THR A 152 -10.43 3.67 -0.63
N ILE A 153 -9.98 2.51 -0.17
CA ILE A 153 -10.00 1.28 -0.97
C ILE A 153 -11.19 0.36 -0.66
N SER A 154 -12.00 0.72 0.35
CA SER A 154 -13.19 -0.05 0.73
C SER A 154 -14.23 0.82 1.43
N GLU A 155 -15.47 0.33 1.49
CA GLU A 155 -16.57 0.94 2.23
C GLU A 155 -16.26 1.06 3.73
N LEU A 156 -15.72 -0.01 4.33
CA LEU A 156 -15.32 0.00 5.73
C LEU A 156 -14.32 1.12 6.01
N GLN A 157 -13.30 1.25 5.18
CA GLN A 157 -12.29 2.30 5.35
C GLN A 157 -12.89 3.70 5.17
N LYS A 158 -13.80 3.89 4.21
CA LYS A 158 -14.53 5.16 4.07
C LYS A 158 -15.34 5.47 5.32
N HIS A 159 -16.05 4.48 5.85
CA HIS A 159 -16.81 4.64 7.10
C HIS A 159 -15.90 5.06 8.26
N GLU A 160 -14.75 4.41 8.43
CA GLU A 160 -13.78 4.75 9.48
C GLU A 160 -13.24 6.18 9.31
N ILE A 161 -12.79 6.53 8.10
CA ILE A 161 -12.21 7.85 7.80
C ILE A 161 -13.24 8.98 7.97
N CYS A 162 -14.48 8.77 7.55
CA CYS A 162 -15.51 9.82 7.56
C CYS A 162 -16.30 9.87 8.88
N ASN A 163 -16.71 8.71 9.41
CA ASN A 163 -17.67 8.63 10.49
C ASN A 163 -17.01 8.41 11.86
N VAL A 164 -16.04 7.46 11.93
CA VAL A 164 -15.39 7.12 13.20
C VAL A 164 -14.35 8.18 13.56
N PHE A 165 -13.38 8.40 12.68
CA PHE A 165 -12.26 9.32 12.94
C PHE A 165 -12.51 10.75 12.46
N LYS A 166 -13.55 10.97 11.65
CA LYS A 166 -13.93 12.28 11.12
C LYS A 166 -12.76 13.04 10.49
N VAL A 167 -11.95 12.32 9.70
CA VAL A 167 -10.77 12.85 9.02
C VAL A 167 -11.15 13.64 7.78
N SER A 168 -12.13 13.17 7.02
CA SER A 168 -12.61 13.80 5.79
C SER A 168 -14.13 13.76 5.67
N ALA A 169 -14.70 14.71 4.94
CA ALA A 169 -16.12 14.73 4.65
C ALA A 169 -16.48 13.62 3.62
N PRO A 170 -17.66 12.98 3.74
CA PRO A 170 -18.10 11.91 2.84
C PRO A 170 -18.11 12.30 1.35
N GLU A 171 -18.48 13.55 1.05
CA GLU A 171 -18.58 14.10 -0.32
C GLU A 171 -17.21 14.22 -0.99
N LYS A 172 -16.15 14.35 -0.19
CA LYS A 172 -14.77 14.49 -0.62
C LYS A 172 -14.02 13.16 -0.64
N THR A 173 -14.65 12.11 -0.12
CA THR A 173 -14.04 10.79 0.06
C THR A 173 -14.65 9.79 -0.91
N HIS A 174 -13.81 9.30 -1.84
CA HIS A 174 -14.21 8.39 -2.90
C HIS A 174 -13.66 7.00 -2.63
N ILE A 175 -14.47 5.97 -2.91
CA ILE A 175 -14.03 4.58 -2.83
C ILE A 175 -13.53 4.16 -4.19
N ILE A 176 -12.25 3.81 -4.27
CA ILE A 176 -11.63 3.26 -5.47
C ILE A 176 -10.92 1.96 -5.06
N PRO A 177 -11.54 0.80 -5.29
CA PRO A 177 -10.92 -0.49 -4.99
C PRO A 177 -9.60 -0.67 -5.76
N LEU A 178 -8.67 -1.42 -5.17
CA LEU A 178 -7.40 -1.69 -5.83
C LEU A 178 -7.61 -2.57 -7.06
N GLY A 179 -7.04 -2.15 -8.18
CA GLY A 179 -6.95 -2.97 -9.39
C GLY A 179 -5.69 -3.85 -9.35
N PHE A 180 -5.83 -5.10 -9.79
CA PHE A 180 -4.72 -6.03 -9.95
C PHE A 180 -4.80 -6.71 -11.31
N ASP A 181 -3.66 -6.89 -11.96
CA ASP A 181 -3.56 -7.77 -13.11
C ASP A 181 -3.51 -9.22 -12.62
N LEU A 182 -4.61 -9.91 -12.84
CA LEU A 182 -4.79 -11.31 -12.45
C LEU A 182 -4.57 -12.29 -13.61
N SER A 183 -4.23 -11.84 -14.82
CA SER A 183 -4.07 -12.67 -16.02
C SER A 183 -3.10 -13.82 -15.76
N ARG A 184 -1.93 -13.53 -15.23
CA ARG A 184 -0.90 -14.55 -14.90
C ARG A 184 -1.36 -15.63 -13.92
N PHE A 185 -2.38 -15.34 -13.10
CA PHE A 185 -2.94 -16.32 -12.15
C PHE A 185 -4.05 -17.19 -12.75
N ARG A 186 -4.57 -16.81 -13.91
CA ARG A 186 -5.64 -17.54 -14.63
C ARG A 186 -5.08 -18.45 -15.72
N GLU A 187 -3.89 -18.17 -16.22
CA GLU A 187 -3.24 -18.94 -17.27
C GLU A 187 -2.59 -20.20 -16.71
N ASN A 188 -2.74 -21.32 -17.43
CA ASN A 188 -2.10 -22.61 -17.13
C ASN A 188 -2.30 -23.07 -15.67
N THR A 189 -3.48 -22.84 -15.12
CA THR A 189 -3.79 -23.19 -13.72
C THR A 189 -3.65 -24.67 -13.42
N GLY A 190 -3.99 -25.55 -14.38
CA GLY A 190 -3.84 -27.00 -14.27
C GLY A 190 -2.37 -27.42 -14.08
N ASP A 191 -1.51 -26.94 -14.95
CA ASP A 191 -0.06 -27.26 -14.91
C ASP A 191 0.59 -26.68 -13.64
N LYS A 192 0.27 -25.45 -13.29
CA LYS A 192 0.75 -24.80 -12.05
C LYS A 192 0.32 -25.58 -10.81
N ARG A 193 -0.93 -26.01 -10.77
CA ARG A 193 -1.45 -26.85 -9.68
C ARG A 193 -0.69 -28.17 -9.58
N SER A 194 -0.52 -28.86 -10.70
CA SER A 194 0.19 -30.14 -10.75
C SER A 194 1.65 -30.00 -10.32
N ALA A 195 2.36 -29.00 -10.85
CA ALA A 195 3.74 -28.71 -10.48
C ALA A 195 3.90 -28.39 -8.98
N PHE A 196 2.99 -27.57 -8.43
CA PHE A 196 3.00 -27.24 -6.99
C PHE A 196 2.78 -28.49 -6.13
N ARG A 197 1.77 -29.30 -6.47
CA ARG A 197 1.48 -30.53 -5.72
C ARG A 197 2.64 -31.53 -5.79
N GLN A 198 3.25 -31.68 -6.95
CA GLN A 198 4.43 -32.53 -7.11
C GLN A 198 5.62 -32.04 -6.27
N MET A 199 5.91 -30.74 -6.33
CA MET A 199 7.01 -30.12 -5.57
C MET A 199 6.88 -30.36 -4.06
N TYR A 200 5.67 -30.23 -3.52
CA TYR A 200 5.40 -30.39 -2.11
C TYR A 200 4.86 -31.77 -1.71
N LYS A 201 4.86 -32.73 -2.63
CA LYS A 201 4.42 -34.13 -2.42
C LYS A 201 3.00 -34.22 -1.87
N ILE A 202 2.08 -33.37 -2.37
CA ILE A 202 0.67 -33.36 -1.97
C ILE A 202 -0.13 -34.28 -2.90
N PRO A 203 -0.69 -35.40 -2.42
CA PRO A 203 -1.50 -36.29 -3.23
C PRO A 203 -2.74 -35.60 -3.81
N ASP A 204 -3.23 -36.08 -4.98
CA ASP A 204 -4.37 -35.43 -5.66
C ASP A 204 -5.69 -35.56 -4.90
N ASP A 205 -5.83 -36.62 -4.11
CA ASP A 205 -7.01 -36.89 -3.27
C ASP A 205 -7.02 -36.09 -1.95
N VAL A 206 -6.00 -35.29 -1.69
CA VAL A 206 -5.88 -34.47 -0.48
C VAL A 206 -6.36 -33.05 -0.75
N ILE A 207 -7.20 -32.48 0.11
CA ILE A 207 -7.60 -31.09 0.08
C ILE A 207 -6.48 -30.25 0.72
N ALA A 208 -5.87 -29.38 -0.06
CA ALA A 208 -4.88 -28.42 0.43
C ALA A 208 -5.57 -27.08 0.77
N ILE A 209 -5.49 -26.67 2.02
CA ILE A 209 -5.98 -25.37 2.51
C ILE A 209 -4.78 -24.51 2.86
N GLY A 210 -4.63 -23.36 2.21
CA GLY A 210 -3.45 -22.52 2.33
C GLY A 210 -3.71 -21.15 2.94
N ILE A 211 -2.71 -20.66 3.70
CA ILE A 211 -2.58 -19.25 4.06
C ILE A 211 -1.29 -18.71 3.43
N ILE A 212 -1.38 -17.54 2.78
CA ILE A 212 -0.24 -16.88 2.14
C ILE A 212 -0.05 -15.52 2.78
N GLY A 213 1.13 -15.28 3.37
CA GLY A 213 1.42 -13.99 3.97
C GLY A 213 2.67 -14.00 4.84
N ARG A 214 3.14 -12.79 5.20
CA ARG A 214 4.26 -12.66 6.12
C ARG A 214 3.92 -13.30 7.47
N PHE A 215 4.85 -14.05 8.06
CA PHE A 215 4.70 -14.60 9.41
C PHE A 215 4.90 -13.50 10.44
N ALA A 216 3.79 -12.83 10.75
CA ALA A 216 3.74 -11.71 11.68
C ALA A 216 2.41 -11.74 12.44
N ALA A 217 2.39 -11.23 13.67
CA ALA A 217 1.25 -11.27 14.59
C ALA A 217 -0.08 -10.84 13.96
N ILE A 218 -0.07 -9.81 13.11
CA ILE A 218 -1.28 -9.31 12.42
C ILE A 218 -1.91 -10.33 11.45
N LYS A 219 -1.14 -11.33 10.98
CA LYS A 219 -1.64 -12.39 10.09
C LYS A 219 -2.25 -13.55 10.84
N ASN A 220 -1.96 -13.65 12.14
CA ASN A 220 -2.54 -14.61 13.08
C ASN A 220 -2.52 -16.06 12.58
N HIS A 221 -1.32 -16.54 12.23
CA HIS A 221 -1.13 -17.91 11.73
C HIS A 221 -1.54 -18.98 12.78
N SER A 222 -1.42 -18.66 14.07
CA SER A 222 -1.88 -19.52 15.15
C SER A 222 -3.38 -19.81 15.04
N PHE A 223 -4.19 -18.78 14.79
CA PHE A 223 -5.63 -18.96 14.60
C PHE A 223 -5.96 -19.83 13.36
N PHE A 224 -5.18 -19.68 12.27
CA PHE A 224 -5.32 -20.56 11.11
C PHE A 224 -5.04 -22.03 11.49
N LEU A 225 -4.00 -22.30 12.26
CA LEU A 225 -3.65 -23.67 12.69
C LEU A 225 -4.73 -24.25 13.62
N GLU A 226 -5.29 -23.47 14.54
CA GLU A 226 -6.42 -23.88 15.40
C GLU A 226 -7.68 -24.22 14.56
N ALA A 227 -7.97 -23.38 13.57
CA ALA A 227 -9.06 -23.63 12.63
C ALA A 227 -8.83 -24.92 11.83
N MET A 228 -7.62 -25.14 11.34
CA MET A 228 -7.25 -26.38 10.64
C MET A 228 -7.37 -27.62 11.55
N GLN A 229 -6.96 -27.54 12.81
CA GLN A 229 -7.15 -28.61 13.77
C GLN A 229 -8.65 -28.94 13.94
N SER A 230 -9.49 -27.92 14.02
CA SER A 230 -10.95 -28.12 14.09
C SER A 230 -11.53 -28.76 12.83
N VAL A 231 -11.05 -28.39 11.64
CA VAL A 231 -11.45 -29.00 10.37
C VAL A 231 -11.05 -30.46 10.33
N ILE A 232 -9.79 -30.78 10.63
CA ILE A 232 -9.27 -32.16 10.62
C ILE A 232 -10.08 -33.07 11.55
N ASN A 233 -10.46 -32.56 12.73
CA ASN A 233 -11.24 -33.34 13.70
C ASN A 233 -12.71 -33.59 13.30
N ARG A 234 -13.22 -32.84 12.30
CA ARG A 234 -14.64 -32.88 11.90
C ARG A 234 -14.88 -33.46 10.50
N THR A 235 -13.82 -33.71 9.73
CA THR A 235 -13.95 -34.23 8.36
C THR A 235 -13.37 -35.64 8.25
N SER A 236 -13.99 -36.47 7.40
CA SER A 236 -13.42 -37.75 6.96
C SER A 236 -12.48 -37.60 5.76
N GLN A 237 -12.41 -36.42 5.16
CA GLN A 237 -11.55 -36.16 4.01
C GLN A 237 -10.11 -35.93 4.44
N LYS A 238 -9.16 -36.31 3.60
CA LYS A 238 -7.75 -36.01 3.80
C LYS A 238 -7.51 -34.52 3.56
N VAL A 239 -7.02 -33.80 4.56
CA VAL A 239 -6.77 -32.37 4.49
C VAL A 239 -5.35 -32.08 4.92
N ILE A 240 -4.69 -31.14 4.26
CA ILE A 240 -3.37 -30.62 4.63
C ILE A 240 -3.40 -29.08 4.72
N ALA A 241 -2.73 -28.55 5.75
CA ALA A 241 -2.47 -27.11 5.86
C ALA A 241 -1.19 -26.74 5.10
N VAL A 242 -1.25 -25.67 4.32
CA VAL A 242 -0.08 -25.15 3.59
C VAL A 242 0.14 -23.71 3.99
N LEU A 243 1.27 -23.41 4.63
CA LEU A 243 1.66 -22.07 5.03
C LEU A 243 2.74 -21.56 4.08
N ILE A 244 2.50 -20.45 3.43
CA ILE A 244 3.42 -19.85 2.44
C ILE A 244 3.78 -18.44 2.89
N GLY A 245 5.05 -18.26 3.21
CA GLY A 245 5.59 -16.98 3.67
C GLY A 245 6.83 -17.16 4.52
N ASP A 246 7.33 -16.03 5.00
CA ASP A 246 8.43 -15.97 5.98
C ASP A 246 8.20 -14.80 6.93
N GLY A 247 8.92 -14.74 8.05
CA GLY A 247 8.83 -13.67 9.05
C GLY A 247 9.20 -14.08 10.46
N GLU A 248 8.97 -13.13 11.37
CA GLU A 248 9.40 -13.20 12.79
C GLU A 248 8.71 -14.31 13.60
N GLU A 249 7.56 -14.81 13.14
CA GLU A 249 6.75 -15.85 13.82
C GLU A 249 6.87 -17.24 13.15
N ARG A 250 7.97 -17.48 12.45
CA ARG A 250 8.24 -18.77 11.80
C ARG A 250 8.66 -19.85 12.80
#